data_d53cfa7736695429ca374a40d0d350c5
#
_entry.id   d53cfa7736695429ca374a40d0d350c5
#
_cell.length_a   1.000
_cell.length_b   1.000
_cell.length_c   1.000
_cell.angle_alpha   90.00
_cell.angle_beta   90.00
_cell.angle_gamma   90.00
#
_symmetry.space_group_name_H-M   'P 1'
#
loop_
_entity.id
_entity.type
_entity.pdbx_description
1 polymer ?
#
loop_
_entity_poly.entity_id
_entity_poly.type
_entity_poly.pdbx_seq_one_letter_code
_entity_poly.pdbx_strand_id
1 'polypeptide(L)'
;MKLRPASPRNEILATLGRFRPALRSVALFTAVINLLMLAPSLYMLQVYDRVLGSGNHMTLLMLTLMVLGLYLLLGALEWVRSLVVIRLGGQLDMQLNQRIYDASFRASLERGEQAAGQALNDLTSLRQFLTGNALFAFFDAPWFPLYLLVIFLFSPWLGLLALAGALLLVLLAWVNESRSREPLAEAGQLSILATQQASANLRQAETLAAMGMLPAMRARWFAQHQAFLARQNLGSERSAAIGATSKGVRLALQSLVLGLGAWLAVEGLITPGMMIAGSILMGRVLSPIDQLIAVWRQWSGARQAYQRLARLLEENPPAALGMPLPAPRGALRVERLCAAAPGREQALLQDLGFALEPGEALG
;
A
#
# COMPACT_ATOMS: atom_id res chain seq x y z
N MET A 1 9.79 -17.65 31.38
CA MET A 1 9.76 -18.01 29.96
C MET A 1 10.53 -16.93 29.19
N LYS A 2 11.84 -17.18 28.93
CA LYS A 2 12.73 -16.18 28.30
C LYS A 2 12.36 -16.05 26.82
N LEU A 3 11.70 -14.95 26.46
CA LEU A 3 11.53 -14.56 25.05
C LEU A 3 12.93 -14.29 24.48
N ARG A 4 13.39 -15.16 23.58
CA ARG A 4 14.55 -14.88 22.73
C ARG A 4 14.28 -13.54 22.01
N PRO A 5 15.20 -12.56 22.03
CA PRO A 5 15.06 -11.38 21.20
C PRO A 5 14.99 -11.86 19.75
N ALA A 6 13.88 -11.57 19.08
CA ALA A 6 13.74 -11.80 17.65
C ALA A 6 14.88 -11.06 16.95
N SER A 7 15.51 -11.69 15.96
CA SER A 7 16.54 -11.02 15.15
C SER A 7 15.96 -9.72 14.59
N PRO A 8 16.67 -8.60 14.63
CA PRO A 8 16.14 -7.26 14.28
C PRO A 8 15.51 -7.18 12.88
N ARG A 9 15.91 -8.05 11.97
CA ARG A 9 15.35 -8.14 10.61
C ARG A 9 13.85 -8.41 10.51
N ASN A 10 13.18 -8.82 11.59
CA ASN A 10 11.81 -9.36 11.54
C ASN A 10 10.82 -8.73 12.52
N GLU A 11 11.14 -7.61 13.22
CA GLU A 11 10.19 -7.00 14.19
C GLU A 11 8.84 -6.67 13.55
N ILE A 12 8.85 -6.05 12.37
CA ILE A 12 7.62 -5.70 11.63
C ILE A 12 6.88 -6.97 11.18
N LEU A 13 7.61 -7.97 10.64
CA LEU A 13 7.01 -9.25 10.22
C LEU A 13 6.53 -10.07 11.43
N ALA A 14 7.21 -10.02 12.55
CA ALA A 14 6.76 -10.67 13.79
C ALA A 14 5.46 -10.05 14.31
N THR A 15 5.36 -8.72 14.24
CA THR A 15 4.12 -7.99 14.58
C THR A 15 2.99 -8.35 13.62
N LEU A 16 3.23 -8.35 12.31
CA LEU A 16 2.26 -8.80 11.30
C LEU A 16 1.87 -10.28 11.51
N GLY A 17 2.80 -11.11 11.95
CA GLY A 17 2.56 -12.51 12.27
C GLY A 17 1.54 -12.72 13.40
N ARG A 18 1.42 -11.79 14.35
CA ARG A 18 0.40 -11.83 15.42
C ARG A 18 -1.01 -11.63 14.89
N PHE A 19 -1.15 -10.96 13.74
CA PHE A 19 -2.44 -10.69 13.08
C PHE A 19 -2.87 -11.78 12.10
N ARG A 20 -2.15 -12.91 12.01
CA ARG A 20 -2.50 -14.05 11.14
C ARG A 20 -3.97 -14.50 11.28
N PRO A 21 -4.57 -14.61 12.50
CA PRO A 21 -5.98 -15.01 12.62
C PRO A 21 -6.92 -14.04 11.93
N ALA A 22 -6.70 -12.73 12.12
CA ALA A 22 -7.52 -11.70 11.49
C ALA A 22 -7.30 -11.64 9.96
N LEU A 23 -6.08 -11.83 9.47
CA LEU A 23 -5.82 -11.95 8.03
C LEU A 23 -6.50 -13.20 7.42
N ARG A 24 -6.57 -14.31 8.16
CA ARG A 24 -7.35 -15.50 7.74
C ARG A 24 -8.85 -15.20 7.65
N SER A 25 -9.41 -14.45 8.62
CA SER A 25 -10.80 -14.02 8.56
C SER A 25 -11.06 -13.12 7.35
N VAL A 26 -10.16 -12.18 7.06
CA VAL A 26 -10.23 -11.33 5.85
C VAL A 26 -10.18 -12.20 4.58
N ALA A 27 -9.30 -13.19 4.51
CA ALA A 27 -9.22 -14.12 3.38
C ALA A 27 -10.52 -14.93 3.22
N LEU A 28 -11.12 -15.40 4.32
CA LEU A 28 -12.40 -16.11 4.30
C LEU A 28 -13.55 -15.22 3.80
N PHE A 29 -13.66 -13.99 4.34
CA PHE A 29 -14.65 -13.03 3.84
C PHE A 29 -14.45 -12.72 2.36
N THR A 30 -13.21 -12.55 1.92
CA THR A 30 -12.87 -12.36 0.51
C THR A 30 -13.30 -13.55 -0.35
N ALA A 31 -13.11 -14.78 0.14
CA ALA A 31 -13.57 -15.97 -0.55
C ALA A 31 -15.09 -15.97 -0.77
N VAL A 32 -15.85 -15.70 0.29
CA VAL A 32 -17.31 -15.64 0.21
C VAL A 32 -17.76 -14.49 -0.70
N ILE A 33 -17.17 -13.31 -0.57
CA ILE A 33 -17.46 -12.14 -1.44
C ILE A 33 -17.22 -12.49 -2.91
N ASN A 34 -16.08 -13.09 -3.25
CA ASN A 34 -15.77 -13.45 -4.63
C ASN A 34 -16.70 -14.54 -5.20
N LEU A 35 -17.17 -15.48 -4.37
CA LEU A 35 -18.23 -16.41 -4.77
C LEU A 35 -19.57 -15.71 -5.01
N LEU A 36 -19.97 -14.80 -4.12
CA LEU A 36 -21.19 -14.01 -4.28
C LEU A 36 -21.14 -13.09 -5.51
N MET A 37 -19.95 -12.67 -5.93
CA MET A 37 -19.74 -11.89 -7.16
C MET A 37 -20.09 -12.66 -8.46
N LEU A 38 -20.34 -13.97 -8.40
CA LEU A 38 -20.91 -14.76 -9.50
C LEU A 38 -22.43 -14.57 -9.62
N ALA A 39 -23.11 -14.11 -8.57
CA ALA A 39 -24.56 -14.00 -8.53
C ALA A 39 -25.15 -13.15 -9.68
N PRO A 40 -24.58 -11.99 -10.10
CA PRO A 40 -25.08 -11.23 -11.24
C PRO A 40 -25.11 -12.03 -12.55
N SER A 41 -24.06 -12.82 -12.79
CA SER A 41 -23.95 -13.63 -14.01
C SER A 41 -24.93 -14.78 -14.01
N LEU A 42 -25.10 -15.44 -12.86
CA LEU A 42 -26.07 -16.52 -12.69
C LEU A 42 -27.51 -15.99 -12.77
N TYR A 43 -27.78 -14.81 -12.21
CA TYR A 43 -29.07 -14.16 -12.35
C TYR A 43 -29.43 -13.87 -13.81
N MET A 44 -28.50 -13.26 -14.56
CA MET A 44 -28.72 -12.99 -15.98
C MET A 44 -28.92 -14.27 -16.79
N LEU A 45 -28.14 -15.33 -16.50
CA LEU A 45 -28.33 -16.64 -17.12
C LEU A 45 -29.77 -17.15 -16.93
N GLN A 46 -30.25 -17.13 -15.67
CA GLN A 46 -31.60 -17.60 -15.35
C GLN A 46 -32.71 -16.72 -15.95
N VAL A 47 -32.52 -15.40 -15.98
CA VAL A 47 -33.50 -14.47 -16.56
C VAL A 47 -33.63 -14.71 -18.07
N TYR A 48 -32.51 -14.80 -18.79
CA TYR A 48 -32.55 -14.96 -20.25
C TYR A 48 -33.00 -16.35 -20.69
N ASP A 49 -32.50 -17.41 -20.05
CA ASP A 49 -32.76 -18.78 -20.51
C ASP A 49 -34.10 -19.34 -19.96
N ARG A 50 -34.53 -18.90 -18.79
CA ARG A 50 -35.71 -19.47 -18.13
C ARG A 50 -36.90 -18.49 -18.05
N VAL A 51 -36.66 -17.26 -17.61
CA VAL A 51 -37.78 -16.32 -17.37
C VAL A 51 -38.34 -15.79 -18.68
N LEU A 52 -37.49 -15.34 -19.60
CA LEU A 52 -37.90 -14.80 -20.90
C LEU A 52 -38.55 -15.89 -21.77
N GLY A 53 -38.04 -17.15 -21.71
CA GLY A 53 -38.63 -18.27 -22.42
C GLY A 53 -39.97 -18.74 -21.87
N SER A 54 -40.22 -18.59 -20.56
CA SER A 54 -41.48 -19.03 -19.91
C SER A 54 -42.50 -17.91 -19.71
N GLY A 55 -42.12 -16.64 -19.80
CA GLY A 55 -42.98 -15.49 -19.52
C GLY A 55 -43.48 -15.40 -18.07
N ASN A 56 -42.85 -16.13 -17.12
CA ASN A 56 -43.36 -16.23 -15.75
C ASN A 56 -42.86 -15.09 -14.89
N HIS A 57 -43.74 -14.11 -14.61
CA HIS A 57 -43.45 -12.94 -13.77
C HIS A 57 -43.15 -13.30 -12.31
N MET A 58 -43.77 -14.38 -11.76
CA MET A 58 -43.51 -14.80 -10.38
C MET A 58 -42.07 -15.35 -10.21
N THR A 59 -41.58 -16.10 -11.20
CA THR A 59 -40.20 -16.57 -11.22
C THR A 59 -39.21 -15.39 -11.27
N LEU A 60 -39.50 -14.36 -12.09
CA LEU A 60 -38.68 -13.15 -12.16
C LEU A 60 -38.63 -12.45 -10.80
N LEU A 61 -39.79 -12.25 -10.15
CA LEU A 61 -39.87 -11.59 -8.85
C LEU A 61 -39.07 -12.35 -7.80
N MET A 62 -39.22 -13.67 -7.71
CA MET A 62 -38.48 -14.50 -6.72
C MET A 62 -36.97 -14.47 -6.96
N LEU A 63 -36.50 -14.58 -8.21
CA LEU A 63 -35.08 -14.49 -8.55
C LEU A 63 -34.51 -13.11 -8.21
N THR A 64 -35.26 -12.04 -8.51
CA THR A 64 -34.84 -10.67 -8.21
C THR A 64 -34.72 -10.44 -6.70
N LEU A 65 -35.72 -10.87 -5.90
CA LEU A 65 -35.67 -10.77 -4.45
C LEU A 65 -34.48 -11.55 -3.86
N MET A 66 -34.23 -12.76 -4.38
CA MET A 66 -33.10 -13.59 -3.96
C MET A 66 -31.75 -12.87 -4.23
N VAL A 67 -31.58 -12.31 -5.44
CA VAL A 67 -30.34 -11.60 -5.81
C VAL A 67 -30.17 -10.32 -5.01
N LEU A 68 -31.25 -9.57 -4.74
CA LEU A 68 -31.19 -8.39 -3.86
C LEU A 68 -30.76 -8.79 -2.43
N GLY A 69 -31.27 -9.90 -1.91
CA GLY A 69 -30.81 -10.45 -0.62
C GLY A 69 -29.32 -10.80 -0.63
N LEU A 70 -28.82 -11.42 -1.71
CA LEU A 70 -27.38 -11.71 -1.88
C LEU A 70 -26.54 -10.44 -1.95
N TYR A 71 -27.04 -9.37 -2.58
CA TYR A 71 -26.32 -8.09 -2.64
C TYR A 71 -26.28 -7.40 -1.27
N LEU A 72 -27.33 -7.48 -0.47
CA LEU A 72 -27.33 -6.98 0.91
C LEU A 72 -26.30 -7.75 1.75
N LEU A 73 -26.25 -9.07 1.62
CA LEU A 73 -25.26 -9.91 2.29
C LEU A 73 -23.84 -9.53 1.83
N LEU A 74 -23.63 -9.33 0.53
CA LEU A 74 -22.35 -8.92 -0.05
C LEU A 74 -21.89 -7.58 0.54
N GLY A 75 -22.76 -6.57 0.57
CA GLY A 75 -22.45 -5.27 1.16
C GLY A 75 -22.12 -5.35 2.64
N ALA A 76 -22.84 -6.18 3.41
CA ALA A 76 -22.56 -6.44 4.83
C ALA A 76 -21.17 -7.09 5.03
N LEU A 77 -20.83 -8.09 4.20
CA LEU A 77 -19.53 -8.76 4.26
C LEU A 77 -18.38 -7.82 3.88
N GLU A 78 -18.55 -6.98 2.86
CA GLU A 78 -17.56 -5.96 2.48
C GLU A 78 -17.35 -4.94 3.59
N TRP A 79 -18.42 -4.50 4.23
CA TRP A 79 -18.34 -3.61 5.38
C TRP A 79 -17.59 -4.22 6.55
N VAL A 80 -17.95 -5.47 6.95
CA VAL A 80 -17.27 -6.19 8.03
C VAL A 80 -15.80 -6.42 7.71
N ARG A 81 -15.47 -6.83 6.46
CA ARG A 81 -14.10 -7.00 5.98
C ARG A 81 -13.30 -5.72 6.14
N SER A 82 -13.85 -4.58 5.72
CA SER A 82 -13.23 -3.27 5.84
C SER A 82 -13.00 -2.86 7.29
N LEU A 83 -13.97 -3.09 8.19
CA LEU A 83 -13.82 -2.82 9.63
C LEU A 83 -12.68 -3.63 10.26
N VAL A 84 -12.58 -4.92 9.93
CA VAL A 84 -11.49 -5.77 10.42
C VAL A 84 -10.13 -5.20 10.01
N VAL A 85 -9.98 -4.82 8.74
CA VAL A 85 -8.72 -4.29 8.20
C VAL A 85 -8.38 -2.93 8.81
N ILE A 86 -9.35 -2.03 8.99
CA ILE A 86 -9.13 -0.74 9.65
C ILE A 86 -8.65 -0.93 11.10
N ARG A 87 -9.30 -1.84 11.86
CA ARG A 87 -8.89 -2.14 13.25
C ARG A 87 -7.49 -2.74 13.30
N LEU A 88 -7.15 -3.63 12.38
CA LEU A 88 -5.80 -4.19 12.25
C LEU A 88 -4.75 -3.10 12.03
N GLY A 89 -5.02 -2.18 11.11
CA GLY A 89 -4.10 -1.06 10.84
C GLY A 89 -3.89 -0.16 12.05
N GLY A 90 -4.96 0.13 12.81
CA GLY A 90 -4.85 0.90 14.06
C GLY A 90 -4.02 0.17 15.12
N GLN A 91 -4.23 -1.13 15.30
CA GLN A 91 -3.44 -1.94 16.25
C GLN A 91 -1.97 -2.05 15.83
N LEU A 92 -1.69 -2.20 14.54
CA LEU A 92 -0.32 -2.19 14.02
C LEU A 92 0.39 -0.86 14.32
N ASP A 93 -0.30 0.25 14.06
CA ASP A 93 0.22 1.59 14.32
C ASP A 93 0.55 1.77 15.81
N MET A 94 -0.39 1.42 16.70
CA MET A 94 -0.18 1.52 18.16
C MET A 94 1.00 0.67 18.66
N GLN A 95 1.26 -0.49 18.07
CA GLN A 95 2.36 -1.36 18.48
C GLN A 95 3.72 -0.90 17.95
N LEU A 96 3.76 -0.35 16.73
CA LEU A 96 5.02 0.02 16.09
C LEU A 96 5.40 1.49 16.33
N ASN A 97 4.43 2.38 16.55
CA ASN A 97 4.67 3.83 16.62
C ASN A 97 5.68 4.19 17.71
N GLN A 98 5.49 3.72 18.94
CA GLN A 98 6.41 3.99 20.05
C GLN A 98 7.83 3.48 19.75
N ARG A 99 7.91 2.26 19.22
CA ARG A 99 9.19 1.64 18.89
C ARG A 99 9.94 2.38 17.77
N ILE A 100 9.20 2.83 16.75
CA ILE A 100 9.75 3.63 15.63
C ILE A 100 10.15 5.01 16.13
N TYR A 101 9.35 5.63 17.00
CA TYR A 101 9.69 6.92 17.60
C TYR A 101 11.01 6.84 18.39
N ASP A 102 11.15 5.85 19.28
CA ASP A 102 12.37 5.64 20.07
C ASP A 102 13.60 5.39 19.18
N ALA A 103 13.45 4.58 18.13
CA ALA A 103 14.52 4.32 17.17
C ALA A 103 14.91 5.59 16.41
N SER A 104 13.93 6.38 15.99
CA SER A 104 14.13 7.63 15.27
C SER A 104 14.82 8.68 16.16
N PHE A 105 14.42 8.76 17.44
CA PHE A 105 15.02 9.66 18.40
C PHE A 105 16.51 9.32 18.62
N ARG A 106 16.85 8.05 18.77
CA ARG A 106 18.25 7.62 18.90
C ARG A 106 19.06 7.90 17.64
N ALA A 107 18.52 7.57 16.48
CA ALA A 107 19.18 7.86 15.21
C ALA A 107 19.46 9.37 15.05
N SER A 108 18.55 10.24 15.52
CA SER A 108 18.74 11.68 15.51
C SER A 108 19.82 12.15 16.50
N LEU A 109 19.91 11.52 17.68
CA LEU A 109 20.98 11.82 18.65
C LEU A 109 22.34 11.41 18.16
N GLU A 110 22.48 10.23 17.54
CA GLU A 110 23.77 9.68 17.13
C GLU A 110 24.31 10.32 15.84
N ARG A 111 23.42 10.62 14.88
CA ARG A 111 23.80 11.06 13.53
C ARG A 111 23.44 12.50 13.21
N GLY A 112 22.74 13.21 14.10
CA GLY A 112 22.23 14.56 13.84
C GLY A 112 21.24 14.61 12.68
N GLU A 113 20.68 13.47 12.27
CA GLU A 113 19.83 13.35 11.11
C GLU A 113 18.36 13.71 11.41
N GLN A 114 17.74 14.39 10.46
CA GLN A 114 16.32 14.74 10.47
C GLN A 114 15.41 13.56 10.10
N ALA A 115 15.87 12.33 10.39
CA ALA A 115 15.19 11.10 9.96
C ALA A 115 13.88 10.80 10.69
N ALA A 116 13.64 11.42 11.86
CA ALA A 116 12.49 11.10 12.70
C ALA A 116 11.14 11.32 12.01
N GLY A 117 10.97 12.44 11.33
CA GLY A 117 9.71 12.75 10.63
C GLY A 117 9.43 11.81 9.46
N GLN A 118 10.46 11.39 8.74
CA GLN A 118 10.33 10.47 7.62
C GLN A 118 9.89 9.07 8.08
N ALA A 119 10.42 8.56 9.18
CA ALA A 119 10.07 7.23 9.69
C ALA A 119 8.60 7.13 10.13
N LEU A 120 8.05 8.17 10.75
CA LEU A 120 6.63 8.22 11.10
C LEU A 120 5.73 8.32 9.86
N ASN A 121 6.14 9.07 8.84
CA ASN A 121 5.47 9.10 7.54
C ASN A 121 5.51 7.75 6.82
N ASP A 122 6.63 7.04 6.91
CA ASP A 122 6.79 5.69 6.37
C ASP A 122 5.85 4.70 7.07
N LEU A 123 5.70 4.78 8.40
CA LEU A 123 4.71 3.98 9.14
C LEU A 123 3.29 4.29 8.67
N THR A 124 2.97 5.57 8.49
CA THR A 124 1.65 6.00 7.99
C THR A 124 1.39 5.45 6.58
N SER A 125 2.39 5.48 5.70
CA SER A 125 2.29 4.94 4.34
C SER A 125 2.07 3.42 4.34
N LEU A 126 2.79 2.70 5.22
CA LEU A 126 2.61 1.26 5.40
C LEU A 126 1.22 0.93 5.94
N ARG A 127 0.74 1.69 6.93
CA ARG A 127 -0.63 1.55 7.47
C ARG A 127 -1.67 1.80 6.39
N GLN A 128 -1.57 2.89 5.62
CA GLN A 128 -2.51 3.23 4.54
C GLN A 128 -2.56 2.13 3.47
N PHE A 129 -1.43 1.52 3.13
CA PHE A 129 -1.40 0.36 2.24
C PHE A 129 -2.17 -0.83 2.84
N LEU A 130 -1.91 -1.15 4.11
CA LEU A 130 -2.54 -2.28 4.80
C LEU A 130 -4.03 -2.08 5.10
N THR A 131 -4.51 -0.83 5.22
CA THR A 131 -5.92 -0.51 5.50
C THR A 131 -6.70 -0.09 4.27
N GLY A 132 -6.03 0.11 3.14
CA GLY A 132 -6.61 0.60 1.90
C GLY A 132 -7.07 -0.50 0.94
N ASN A 133 -7.66 -0.06 -0.17
CA ASN A 133 -8.10 -0.95 -1.26
C ASN A 133 -6.96 -1.76 -1.88
N ALA A 134 -5.70 -1.35 -1.67
CA ALA A 134 -4.54 -2.06 -2.16
C ALA A 134 -4.44 -3.48 -1.59
N LEU A 135 -4.68 -3.63 -0.28
CA LEU A 135 -4.67 -4.96 0.35
C LEU A 135 -5.74 -5.87 -0.26
N PHE A 136 -6.95 -5.34 -0.49
CA PHE A 136 -8.04 -6.12 -1.08
C PHE A 136 -7.72 -6.59 -2.50
N ALA A 137 -7.07 -5.77 -3.32
CA ALA A 137 -6.64 -6.16 -4.66
C ALA A 137 -5.74 -7.41 -4.65
N PHE A 138 -4.84 -7.51 -3.64
CA PHE A 138 -3.98 -8.69 -3.47
C PHE A 138 -4.76 -9.93 -2.98
N PHE A 139 -5.82 -9.77 -2.18
CA PHE A 139 -6.66 -10.87 -1.74
C PHE A 139 -7.67 -11.31 -2.81
N ASP A 140 -8.09 -10.40 -3.68
CA ASP A 140 -9.04 -10.69 -4.76
C ASP A 140 -8.33 -11.30 -6.00
N ALA A 141 -7.06 -10.98 -6.24
CA ALA A 141 -6.28 -11.49 -7.37
C ALA A 141 -6.25 -13.04 -7.48
N PRO A 142 -6.10 -13.82 -6.40
CA PRO A 142 -6.12 -15.29 -6.48
C PRO A 142 -7.44 -15.89 -6.97
N TRP A 143 -8.53 -15.12 -7.02
CA TRP A 143 -9.84 -15.58 -7.48
C TRP A 143 -10.06 -15.45 -8.98
N PHE A 144 -9.15 -14.79 -9.70
CA PHE A 144 -9.14 -14.72 -11.16
C PHE A 144 -9.33 -16.08 -11.85
N PRO A 145 -8.62 -17.18 -11.48
CA PRO A 145 -8.79 -18.47 -12.13
C PRO A 145 -10.19 -19.07 -11.96
N LEU A 146 -10.88 -18.76 -10.85
CA LEU A 146 -12.26 -19.21 -10.63
C LEU A 146 -13.20 -18.62 -11.68
N TYR A 147 -13.14 -17.32 -11.91
CA TYR A 147 -13.99 -16.66 -12.90
C TYR A 147 -13.68 -17.14 -14.32
N LEU A 148 -12.39 -17.33 -14.61
CA LEU A 148 -11.93 -17.88 -15.88
C LEU A 148 -12.45 -19.31 -16.09
N LEU A 149 -12.39 -20.16 -15.06
CA LEU A 149 -12.92 -21.52 -15.09
C LEU A 149 -14.42 -21.52 -15.44
N VAL A 150 -15.22 -20.63 -14.80
CA VAL A 150 -16.66 -20.55 -15.09
C VAL A 150 -16.92 -20.15 -16.54
N ILE A 151 -16.12 -19.26 -17.15
CA ILE A 151 -16.24 -18.93 -18.57
C ILE A 151 -15.88 -20.14 -19.45
N PHE A 152 -14.83 -20.89 -19.11
CA PHE A 152 -14.47 -22.12 -19.82
C PHE A 152 -15.56 -23.19 -19.77
N LEU A 153 -16.30 -23.26 -18.66
CA LEU A 153 -17.45 -24.18 -18.54
C LEU A 153 -18.63 -23.78 -19.44
N PHE A 154 -18.77 -22.49 -19.77
CA PHE A 154 -19.79 -22.03 -20.73
C PHE A 154 -19.39 -22.39 -22.18
N SER A 155 -18.16 -22.04 -22.56
CA SER A 155 -17.60 -22.36 -23.86
C SER A 155 -16.06 -22.27 -23.83
N PRO A 156 -15.35 -23.26 -24.39
CA PRO A 156 -13.90 -23.20 -24.52
C PRO A 156 -13.40 -22.00 -25.32
N TRP A 157 -14.15 -21.58 -26.34
CA TRP A 157 -13.82 -20.42 -27.17
C TRP A 157 -13.89 -19.10 -26.42
N LEU A 158 -14.93 -18.93 -25.59
CA LEU A 158 -15.04 -17.77 -24.71
C LEU A 158 -13.93 -17.75 -23.65
N GLY A 159 -13.62 -18.94 -23.10
CA GLY A 159 -12.52 -19.11 -22.14
C GLY A 159 -11.17 -18.76 -22.72
N LEU A 160 -10.86 -19.21 -23.95
CA LEU A 160 -9.62 -18.87 -24.64
C LEU A 160 -9.49 -17.37 -24.92
N LEU A 161 -10.58 -16.74 -25.36
CA LEU A 161 -10.61 -15.29 -25.59
C LEU A 161 -10.41 -14.51 -24.27
N ALA A 162 -11.04 -14.96 -23.18
CA ALA A 162 -10.86 -14.35 -21.86
C ALA A 162 -9.42 -14.52 -21.36
N LEU A 163 -8.82 -15.69 -21.54
CA LEU A 163 -7.43 -15.93 -21.17
C LEU A 163 -6.46 -15.08 -22.00
N ALA A 164 -6.65 -15.01 -23.32
CA ALA A 164 -5.84 -14.15 -24.19
C ALA A 164 -5.96 -12.66 -23.79
N GLY A 165 -7.17 -12.21 -23.49
CA GLY A 165 -7.42 -10.86 -23.01
C GLY A 165 -6.75 -10.56 -21.66
N ALA A 166 -6.81 -11.50 -20.73
CA ALA A 166 -6.14 -11.38 -19.44
C ALA A 166 -4.60 -11.32 -19.60
N LEU A 167 -4.03 -12.17 -20.44
CA LEU A 167 -2.57 -12.15 -20.74
C LEU A 167 -2.16 -10.82 -21.38
N LEU A 168 -2.97 -10.29 -22.30
CA LEU A 168 -2.72 -8.99 -22.91
C LEU A 168 -2.72 -7.85 -21.88
N LEU A 169 -3.68 -7.84 -20.96
CA LEU A 169 -3.71 -6.84 -19.87
C LEU A 169 -2.54 -6.99 -18.90
N VAL A 170 -2.15 -8.22 -18.56
CA VAL A 170 -0.95 -8.45 -17.73
C VAL A 170 0.31 -7.95 -18.45
N LEU A 171 0.43 -8.16 -19.77
CA LEU A 171 1.52 -7.62 -20.56
C LEU A 171 1.53 -6.08 -20.54
N LEU A 172 0.37 -5.44 -20.70
CA LEU A 172 0.25 -3.99 -20.61
C LEU A 172 0.61 -3.49 -19.21
N ALA A 173 0.23 -4.21 -18.16
CA ALA A 173 0.60 -3.90 -16.79
C ALA A 173 2.12 -3.96 -16.59
N TRP A 174 2.76 -4.99 -17.09
CA TRP A 174 4.21 -5.15 -17.04
C TRP A 174 4.95 -4.05 -17.82
N VAL A 175 4.46 -3.69 -19.01
CA VAL A 175 5.00 -2.57 -19.81
C VAL A 175 4.83 -1.25 -19.05
N ASN A 176 3.67 -1.03 -18.41
CA ASN A 176 3.44 0.15 -17.58
C ASN A 176 4.47 0.26 -16.46
N GLU A 177 4.65 -0.83 -15.70
CA GLU A 177 5.63 -0.86 -14.61
C GLU A 177 7.04 -0.60 -15.12
N SER A 178 7.49 -1.30 -16.16
CA SER A 178 8.85 -1.19 -16.68
C SER A 178 9.18 0.22 -17.20
N ARG A 179 8.19 0.93 -17.76
CA ARG A 179 8.38 2.27 -18.34
C ARG A 179 8.17 3.42 -17.36
N SER A 180 7.35 3.21 -16.32
CA SER A 180 7.00 4.27 -15.36
C SER A 180 7.80 4.21 -14.06
N ARG A 181 8.39 3.05 -13.74
CA ARG A 181 9.08 2.80 -12.47
C ARG A 181 10.26 3.73 -12.24
N GLU A 182 11.16 3.83 -13.21
CA GLU A 182 12.40 4.61 -13.08
C GLU A 182 12.11 6.11 -12.93
N PRO A 183 11.33 6.78 -13.82
CA PRO A 183 11.02 8.20 -13.66
C PRO A 183 10.31 8.52 -12.33
N LEU A 184 9.39 7.65 -11.87
CA LEU A 184 8.67 7.85 -10.61
C LEU A 184 9.57 7.63 -9.39
N ALA A 185 10.53 6.70 -9.45
CA ALA A 185 11.50 6.50 -8.38
C ALA A 185 12.45 7.70 -8.24
N GLU A 186 12.97 8.23 -9.35
CA GLU A 186 13.79 9.45 -9.38
C GLU A 186 12.98 10.66 -8.87
N ALA A 187 11.73 10.82 -9.31
CA ALA A 187 10.84 11.85 -8.80
C ALA A 187 10.66 11.76 -7.28
N GLY A 188 10.50 10.55 -6.75
CA GLY A 188 10.41 10.33 -5.30
C GLY A 188 11.65 10.82 -4.54
N GLN A 189 12.83 10.55 -5.03
CA GLN A 189 14.09 11.02 -4.43
C GLN A 189 14.21 12.55 -4.49
N LEU A 190 13.94 13.15 -5.65
CA LEU A 190 13.96 14.60 -5.83
C LEU A 190 12.93 15.32 -4.93
N SER A 191 11.75 14.73 -4.73
CA SER A 191 10.73 15.24 -3.80
C SER A 191 11.23 15.28 -2.36
N ILE A 192 11.91 14.20 -1.91
CA ILE A 192 12.50 14.16 -0.57
C ILE A 192 13.54 15.25 -0.41
N LEU A 193 14.46 15.40 -1.36
CA LEU A 193 15.50 16.43 -1.32
C LEU A 193 14.91 17.85 -1.31
N ALA A 194 13.91 18.11 -2.16
CA ALA A 194 13.24 19.41 -2.21
C ALA A 194 12.53 19.73 -0.89
N THR A 195 11.86 18.72 -0.28
CA THR A 195 11.18 18.89 1.01
C THR A 195 12.16 19.11 2.16
N GLN A 196 13.28 18.39 2.18
CA GLN A 196 14.33 18.57 3.18
C GLN A 196 14.94 19.96 3.09
N GLN A 197 15.24 20.44 1.87
CA GLN A 197 15.76 21.79 1.67
C GLN A 197 14.75 22.86 2.10
N ALA A 198 13.49 22.73 1.74
CA ALA A 198 12.45 23.64 2.20
C ALA A 198 12.35 23.68 3.72
N SER A 199 12.34 22.52 4.37
CA SER A 199 12.28 22.42 5.84
C SER A 199 13.53 23.04 6.52
N ALA A 200 14.72 22.87 5.93
CA ALA A 200 15.95 23.50 6.43
C ALA A 200 15.88 25.03 6.32
N ASN A 201 15.44 25.53 5.17
CA ASN A 201 15.27 26.97 4.96
C ASN A 201 14.25 27.56 5.94
N LEU A 202 13.11 26.90 6.17
CA LEU A 202 12.06 27.36 7.07
C LEU A 202 12.52 27.37 8.55
N ARG A 203 13.36 26.44 8.98
CA ARG A 203 13.92 26.45 10.33
C ARG A 203 14.87 27.63 10.58
N GLN A 204 15.51 28.14 9.52
CA GLN A 204 16.43 29.28 9.59
C GLN A 204 15.80 30.55 9.01
N ALA A 205 14.46 30.65 9.02
CA ALA A 205 13.73 31.72 8.34
C ALA A 205 14.14 33.11 8.81
N GLU A 206 14.34 33.34 10.12
CA GLU A 206 14.76 34.64 10.68
C GLU A 206 16.15 35.05 10.16
N THR A 207 17.12 34.12 10.21
CA THR A 207 18.48 34.38 9.73
C THR A 207 18.49 34.67 8.24
N LEU A 208 17.77 33.87 7.44
CA LEU A 208 17.67 34.06 5.98
C LEU A 208 16.99 35.38 5.63
N ALA A 209 15.98 35.79 6.40
CA ALA A 209 15.28 37.06 6.22
C ALA A 209 16.20 38.23 6.58
N ALA A 210 16.91 38.20 7.72
CA ALA A 210 17.86 39.21 8.13
C ALA A 210 19.01 39.42 7.16
N MET A 211 19.46 38.32 6.51
CA MET A 211 20.51 38.34 5.49
C MET A 211 20.01 38.69 4.07
N GLY A 212 18.71 38.89 3.86
CA GLY A 212 18.10 39.14 2.56
C GLY A 212 18.23 37.96 1.55
N MET A 213 18.50 36.75 2.01
CA MET A 213 18.82 35.59 1.15
C MET A 213 17.58 34.85 0.63
N LEU A 214 16.37 35.24 1.01
CA LEU A 214 15.12 34.56 0.61
C LEU A 214 14.98 34.37 -0.91
N PRO A 215 15.26 35.37 -1.79
CA PRO A 215 15.13 35.18 -3.24
C PRO A 215 16.07 34.11 -3.77
N ALA A 216 17.32 34.08 -3.30
CA ALA A 216 18.33 33.12 -3.74
C ALA A 216 17.95 31.66 -3.27
N MET A 217 17.54 31.51 -2.01
CA MET A 217 17.12 30.22 -1.46
C MET A 217 15.86 29.70 -2.15
N ARG A 218 14.90 30.58 -2.44
CA ARG A 218 13.70 30.25 -3.21
C ARG A 218 14.05 29.78 -4.62
N ALA A 219 14.93 30.47 -5.31
CA ALA A 219 15.34 30.08 -6.67
C ALA A 219 16.02 28.71 -6.70
N ARG A 220 16.89 28.43 -5.73
CA ARG A 220 17.57 27.14 -5.59
C ARG A 220 16.59 26.01 -5.30
N TRP A 221 15.67 26.21 -4.36
CA TRP A 221 14.63 25.23 -4.06
C TRP A 221 13.71 24.99 -5.26
N PHE A 222 13.31 26.07 -5.96
CA PHE A 222 12.43 25.98 -7.11
C PHE A 222 13.04 25.19 -8.28
N ALA A 223 14.35 25.33 -8.52
CA ALA A 223 15.05 24.54 -9.52
C ALA A 223 14.97 23.02 -9.21
N GLN A 224 15.15 22.64 -7.94
CA GLN A 224 14.98 21.24 -7.53
C GLN A 224 13.52 20.77 -7.67
N HIS A 225 12.57 21.62 -7.33
CA HIS A 225 11.14 21.33 -7.46
C HIS A 225 10.74 21.17 -8.94
N GLN A 226 11.29 21.96 -9.83
CA GLN A 226 11.08 21.79 -11.29
C GLN A 226 11.64 20.47 -11.80
N ALA A 227 12.83 20.06 -11.35
CA ALA A 227 13.39 18.76 -11.70
C ALA A 227 12.52 17.60 -11.21
N PHE A 228 11.99 17.69 -9.99
CA PHE A 228 11.00 16.75 -9.47
C PHE A 228 9.76 16.68 -10.36
N LEU A 229 9.14 17.82 -10.66
CA LEU A 229 7.91 17.87 -11.48
C LEU A 229 8.15 17.31 -12.89
N ALA A 230 9.30 17.59 -13.52
CA ALA A 230 9.61 17.06 -14.84
C ALA A 230 9.66 15.53 -14.85
N ARG A 231 10.29 14.90 -13.84
CA ARG A 231 10.34 13.44 -13.71
C ARG A 231 8.99 12.83 -13.34
N GLN A 232 8.25 13.48 -12.45
CA GLN A 232 6.91 13.04 -12.07
C GLN A 232 5.94 13.08 -13.25
N ASN A 233 5.94 14.17 -14.02
CA ASN A 233 5.07 14.33 -15.18
C ASN A 233 5.38 13.25 -16.22
N LEU A 234 6.66 13.03 -16.56
CA LEU A 234 7.08 12.00 -17.51
C LEU A 234 6.57 10.61 -17.09
N GLY A 235 6.72 10.23 -15.82
CA GLY A 235 6.22 8.95 -15.31
C GLY A 235 4.70 8.87 -15.29
N SER A 236 4.03 9.97 -14.94
CA SER A 236 2.56 10.04 -14.90
C SER A 236 1.93 10.00 -16.28
N GLU A 237 2.50 10.70 -17.26
CA GLU A 237 2.05 10.70 -18.67
C GLU A 237 2.15 9.31 -19.28
N ARG A 238 3.28 8.61 -19.06
CA ARG A 238 3.45 7.23 -19.54
C ARG A 238 2.44 6.29 -18.90
N SER A 239 2.23 6.40 -17.60
CA SER A 239 1.25 5.59 -16.87
C SER A 239 -0.18 5.90 -17.33
N ALA A 240 -0.52 7.16 -17.56
CA ALA A 240 -1.83 7.57 -18.05
C ALA A 240 -2.12 7.04 -19.46
N ALA A 241 -1.14 7.13 -20.38
CA ALA A 241 -1.27 6.61 -21.74
C ALA A 241 -1.53 5.09 -21.74
N ILE A 242 -0.75 4.33 -20.97
CA ILE A 242 -0.93 2.87 -20.87
C ILE A 242 -2.24 2.54 -20.17
N GLY A 243 -2.63 3.28 -19.13
CA GLY A 243 -3.91 3.11 -18.44
C GLY A 243 -5.11 3.35 -19.36
N ALA A 244 -5.06 4.38 -20.20
CA ALA A 244 -6.09 4.65 -21.22
C ALA A 244 -6.16 3.52 -22.26
N THR A 245 -5.01 3.03 -22.73
CA THR A 245 -4.93 1.89 -23.65
C THR A 245 -5.50 0.63 -23.02
N SER A 246 -5.14 0.32 -21.76
CA SER A 246 -5.68 -0.84 -21.02
C SER A 246 -7.20 -0.78 -20.89
N LYS A 247 -7.75 0.43 -20.60
CA LYS A 247 -9.20 0.63 -20.54
C LYS A 247 -9.88 0.40 -21.90
N GLY A 248 -9.28 0.90 -22.98
CA GLY A 248 -9.77 0.67 -24.35
C GLY A 248 -9.75 -0.81 -24.72
N VAL A 249 -8.64 -1.50 -24.45
CA VAL A 249 -8.51 -2.94 -24.67
C VAL A 249 -9.55 -3.73 -23.87
N ARG A 250 -9.80 -3.38 -22.63
CA ARG A 250 -10.84 -4.04 -21.81
C ARG A 250 -12.24 -3.90 -22.41
N LEU A 251 -12.61 -2.69 -22.84
CA LEU A 251 -13.90 -2.45 -23.49
C LEU A 251 -14.01 -3.23 -24.80
N ALA A 252 -12.95 -3.25 -25.60
CA ALA A 252 -12.90 -4.06 -26.83
C ALA A 252 -13.04 -5.56 -26.53
N LEU A 253 -12.35 -6.07 -25.51
CA LEU A 253 -12.47 -7.48 -25.12
C LEU A 253 -13.87 -7.83 -24.63
N GLN A 254 -14.53 -6.97 -23.86
CA GLN A 254 -15.92 -7.19 -23.44
C GLN A 254 -16.87 -7.24 -24.65
N SER A 255 -16.67 -6.36 -25.63
CA SER A 255 -17.45 -6.36 -26.87
C SER A 255 -17.16 -7.60 -27.72
N LEU A 256 -15.89 -8.02 -27.81
CA LEU A 256 -15.50 -9.23 -28.54
C LEU A 256 -16.07 -10.50 -27.91
N VAL A 257 -16.10 -10.59 -26.57
CA VAL A 257 -16.72 -11.73 -25.88
C VAL A 257 -18.22 -11.77 -26.15
N LEU A 258 -18.88 -10.62 -26.17
CA LEU A 258 -20.30 -10.55 -26.51
C LEU A 258 -20.54 -10.92 -27.98
N GLY A 259 -19.72 -10.42 -28.90
CA GLY A 259 -19.82 -10.74 -30.34
C GLY A 259 -19.54 -12.21 -30.65
N LEU A 260 -18.47 -12.77 -30.07
CA LEU A 260 -18.17 -14.20 -30.20
C LEU A 260 -19.28 -15.07 -29.57
N GLY A 261 -19.77 -14.63 -28.38
CA GLY A 261 -20.89 -15.30 -27.74
C GLY A 261 -22.17 -15.26 -28.57
N ALA A 262 -22.46 -14.14 -29.23
CA ALA A 262 -23.60 -14.03 -30.16
C ALA A 262 -23.44 -14.98 -31.35
N TRP A 263 -22.25 -15.04 -31.95
CA TRP A 263 -21.98 -16.00 -33.03
C TRP A 263 -22.19 -17.45 -32.59
N LEU A 264 -21.62 -17.84 -31.43
CA LEU A 264 -21.80 -19.19 -30.87
C LEU A 264 -23.28 -19.49 -30.51
N ALA A 265 -24.05 -18.47 -30.09
CA ALA A 265 -25.47 -18.62 -29.80
C ALA A 265 -26.32 -18.82 -31.08
N VAL A 266 -25.99 -18.13 -32.17
CA VAL A 266 -26.61 -18.34 -33.50
C VAL A 266 -26.33 -19.75 -34.01
N GLU A 267 -25.14 -20.28 -33.79
CA GLU A 267 -24.76 -21.68 -34.10
C GLU A 267 -25.45 -22.71 -33.17
N GLY A 268 -26.15 -22.27 -32.13
CA GLY A 268 -26.79 -23.14 -31.14
C GLY A 268 -25.84 -23.84 -30.18
N LEU A 269 -24.56 -23.41 -30.10
CA LEU A 269 -23.55 -23.99 -29.24
C LEU A 269 -23.64 -23.52 -27.78
N ILE A 270 -24.19 -22.33 -27.55
CA ILE A 270 -24.45 -21.76 -26.24
C ILE A 270 -25.84 -21.09 -26.19
N THR A 271 -26.35 -20.84 -25.00
CA THR A 271 -27.59 -20.12 -24.83
C THR A 271 -27.38 -18.58 -24.84
N PRO A 272 -28.42 -17.77 -25.17
CA PRO A 272 -28.36 -16.32 -25.02
C PRO A 272 -27.99 -15.86 -23.59
N GLY A 273 -28.45 -16.59 -22.56
CA GLY A 273 -28.08 -16.34 -21.17
C GLY A 273 -26.58 -16.54 -20.90
N MET A 274 -25.98 -17.59 -21.46
CA MET A 274 -24.53 -17.85 -21.36
C MET A 274 -23.70 -16.75 -22.05
N MET A 275 -24.16 -16.20 -23.17
CA MET A 275 -23.53 -15.08 -23.87
C MET A 275 -23.44 -13.85 -22.97
N ILE A 276 -24.56 -13.46 -22.34
CA ILE A 276 -24.61 -12.28 -21.48
C ILE A 276 -23.84 -12.51 -20.18
N ALA A 277 -24.03 -13.68 -19.55
CA ALA A 277 -23.31 -14.06 -18.34
C ALA A 277 -21.79 -14.10 -18.60
N GLY A 278 -21.33 -14.59 -19.74
CA GLY A 278 -19.94 -14.56 -20.16
C GLY A 278 -19.35 -13.16 -20.27
N SER A 279 -20.11 -12.22 -20.83
CA SER A 279 -19.70 -10.81 -20.92
C SER A 279 -19.56 -10.14 -19.54
N ILE A 280 -20.47 -10.43 -18.61
CA ILE A 280 -20.37 -9.95 -17.21
C ILE A 280 -19.16 -10.57 -16.51
N LEU A 281 -18.97 -11.89 -16.67
CA LEU A 281 -17.84 -12.61 -16.09
C LEU A 281 -16.51 -12.13 -16.66
N MET A 282 -16.45 -11.76 -17.93
CA MET A 282 -15.24 -11.16 -18.52
C MET A 282 -14.80 -9.92 -17.77
N GLY A 283 -15.74 -9.03 -17.39
CA GLY A 283 -15.44 -7.89 -16.53
C GLY A 283 -14.86 -8.28 -15.17
N ARG A 284 -15.33 -9.41 -14.59
CA ARG A 284 -14.82 -9.95 -13.32
C ARG A 284 -13.44 -10.59 -13.45
N VAL A 285 -13.16 -11.27 -14.56
CA VAL A 285 -11.83 -11.82 -14.87
C VAL A 285 -10.78 -10.72 -14.98
N LEU A 286 -11.11 -9.61 -15.63
CA LEU A 286 -10.17 -8.52 -15.87
C LEU A 286 -10.01 -7.57 -14.67
N SER A 287 -11.02 -7.48 -13.80
CA SER A 287 -11.05 -6.53 -12.66
C SER A 287 -9.85 -6.67 -11.70
N PRO A 288 -9.40 -7.86 -11.26
CA PRO A 288 -8.24 -7.98 -10.38
C PRO A 288 -6.94 -7.46 -11.01
N ILE A 289 -6.78 -7.62 -12.33
CA ILE A 289 -5.60 -7.13 -13.06
C ILE A 289 -5.58 -5.59 -13.05
N ASP A 290 -6.73 -4.97 -13.37
CA ASP A 290 -6.87 -3.51 -13.34
C ASP A 290 -6.62 -2.95 -11.92
N GLN A 291 -7.14 -3.62 -10.89
CA GLN A 291 -6.94 -3.23 -9.51
C GLN A 291 -5.47 -3.32 -9.10
N LEU A 292 -4.76 -4.39 -9.46
CA LEU A 292 -3.34 -4.54 -9.18
C LEU A 292 -2.52 -3.43 -9.86
N ILE A 293 -2.84 -3.07 -11.12
CA ILE A 293 -2.21 -1.94 -11.83
C ILE A 293 -2.44 -0.63 -11.06
N ALA A 294 -3.68 -0.37 -10.64
CA ALA A 294 -4.05 0.87 -9.94
C ALA A 294 -3.33 1.03 -8.59
N VAL A 295 -3.14 -0.06 -7.84
CA VAL A 295 -2.52 -0.04 -6.51
C VAL A 295 -1.01 -0.27 -6.53
N TRP A 296 -0.41 -0.54 -7.69
CA TRP A 296 1.01 -0.89 -7.81
C TRP A 296 1.94 0.19 -7.25
N ARG A 297 1.61 1.47 -7.49
CA ARG A 297 2.37 2.61 -6.95
C ARG A 297 2.32 2.66 -5.43
N GLN A 298 1.16 2.37 -4.82
CA GLN A 298 1.02 2.29 -3.37
C GLN A 298 1.83 1.13 -2.79
N TRP A 299 1.81 -0.03 -3.46
CA TRP A 299 2.65 -1.19 -3.10
C TRP A 299 4.14 -0.84 -3.14
N SER A 300 4.62 -0.22 -4.22
CA SER A 300 6.02 0.19 -4.36
C SER A 300 6.44 1.17 -3.26
N GLY A 301 5.60 2.16 -2.95
CA GLY A 301 5.80 3.11 -1.85
C GLY A 301 5.83 2.43 -0.48
N ALA A 302 4.87 1.56 -0.20
CA ALA A 302 4.81 0.79 1.05
C ALA A 302 6.02 -0.15 1.22
N ARG A 303 6.47 -0.79 0.13
CA ARG A 303 7.67 -1.63 0.14
C ARG A 303 8.93 -0.82 0.47
N GLN A 304 9.09 0.36 -0.10
CA GLN A 304 10.22 1.24 0.21
C GLN A 304 10.16 1.75 1.65
N ALA A 305 8.98 2.16 2.12
CA ALA A 305 8.75 2.55 3.51
C ALA A 305 9.09 1.40 4.48
N TYR A 306 8.64 0.18 4.18
CA TYR A 306 9.00 -1.01 4.94
C TYR A 306 10.52 -1.24 5.00
N GLN A 307 11.22 -1.11 3.87
CA GLN A 307 12.68 -1.30 3.83
C GLN A 307 13.43 -0.26 4.65
N ARG A 308 12.99 1.02 4.62
CA ARG A 308 13.59 2.08 5.45
C ARG A 308 13.33 1.85 6.93
N LEU A 309 12.09 1.52 7.29
CA LEU A 309 11.72 1.20 8.68
C LEU A 309 12.47 -0.03 9.21
N ALA A 310 12.56 -1.09 8.42
CA ALA A 310 13.30 -2.30 8.80
C ALA A 310 14.77 -1.99 9.07
N ARG A 311 15.42 -1.18 8.23
CA ARG A 311 16.80 -0.74 8.42
C ARG A 311 16.95 0.14 9.66
N LEU A 312 16.05 1.10 9.88
CA LEU A 312 16.05 1.95 11.07
C LEU A 312 15.98 1.13 12.37
N LEU A 313 15.08 0.14 12.42
CA LEU A 313 14.90 -0.74 13.57
C LEU A 313 16.09 -1.68 13.79
N GLU A 314 16.73 -2.14 12.72
CA GLU A 314 17.93 -2.99 12.76
C GLU A 314 19.15 -2.23 13.28
N GLU A 315 19.34 -0.99 12.84
CA GLU A 315 20.44 -0.13 13.25
C GLU A 315 20.28 0.42 14.67
N ASN A 316 19.03 0.53 15.16
CA ASN A 316 18.71 1.06 16.48
C ASN A 316 17.94 0.02 17.33
N PRO A 317 18.61 -1.01 17.87
CA PRO A 317 17.94 -2.02 18.69
C PRO A 317 17.33 -1.41 19.96
N PRO A 318 16.31 -2.07 20.57
CA PRO A 318 15.75 -1.60 21.84
C PRO A 318 16.85 -1.47 22.89
N ALA A 319 16.80 -0.42 23.72
CA ALA A 319 17.72 -0.32 24.84
C ALA A 319 17.56 -1.56 25.73
N ALA A 320 18.66 -2.18 26.08
CA ALA A 320 18.63 -3.12 27.17
C ALA A 320 18.09 -2.38 28.40
N LEU A 321 17.10 -2.97 29.07
CA LEU A 321 16.65 -2.45 30.36
C LEU A 321 17.85 -2.47 31.30
N GLY A 322 18.45 -1.30 31.50
CA GLY A 322 19.52 -1.16 32.50
C GLY A 322 18.98 -1.44 33.89
N MET A 323 19.87 -1.79 34.80
CA MET A 323 19.52 -1.92 36.22
C MET A 323 18.92 -0.57 36.68
N PRO A 324 17.73 -0.54 37.31
CA PRO A 324 17.19 0.70 37.84
C PRO A 324 18.16 1.22 38.93
N LEU A 325 18.78 2.34 38.64
CA LEU A 325 19.62 3.03 39.60
C LEU A 325 18.74 3.79 40.59
N PRO A 326 19.17 3.92 41.87
CA PRO A 326 18.47 4.77 42.83
C PRO A 326 18.45 6.21 42.32
N ALA A 327 17.42 6.96 42.72
CA ALA A 327 17.29 8.36 42.33
C ALA A 327 18.56 9.16 42.68
N PRO A 328 19.10 9.97 41.75
CA PRO A 328 20.32 10.74 42.00
C PRO A 328 20.08 11.75 43.13
N ARG A 329 21.05 11.88 44.01
CA ARG A 329 20.99 12.85 45.15
C ARG A 329 21.44 14.25 44.78
N GLY A 330 21.74 14.51 43.54
CA GLY A 330 22.09 15.82 42.98
C GLY A 330 23.59 16.16 43.05
N ALA A 331 24.42 15.38 43.74
CA ALA A 331 25.88 15.53 43.68
C ALA A 331 26.43 14.94 42.36
N LEU A 332 27.27 15.72 41.70
CA LEU A 332 27.90 15.33 40.41
C LEU A 332 29.42 15.48 40.53
N ARG A 333 30.17 14.39 40.33
CA ARG A 333 31.63 14.41 40.25
C ARG A 333 32.07 13.92 38.89
N VAL A 334 32.78 14.75 38.17
CA VAL A 334 33.28 14.48 36.83
C VAL A 334 34.83 14.39 36.96
N GLU A 335 35.39 13.28 36.51
CA GLU A 335 36.84 13.03 36.55
C GLU A 335 37.32 12.66 35.15
N ARG A 336 38.27 13.44 34.61
CA ARG A 336 38.87 13.24 33.30
C ARG A 336 37.87 13.00 32.15
N LEU A 337 36.85 13.82 32.07
CA LEU A 337 35.87 13.73 31.01
C LEU A 337 36.51 14.10 29.66
N CYS A 338 36.46 13.16 28.73
CA CYS A 338 36.73 13.41 27.32
C CYS A 338 35.42 13.23 26.53
N ALA A 339 35.01 14.21 25.77
CA ALA A 339 33.80 14.16 24.97
C ALA A 339 34.04 14.64 23.54
N ALA A 340 33.52 13.92 22.56
CA ALA A 340 33.51 14.27 21.16
C ALA A 340 32.05 14.50 20.68
N ALA A 341 31.85 15.35 19.68
CA ALA A 341 30.53 15.47 19.06
C ALA A 341 30.15 14.17 18.34
N PRO A 342 28.87 13.79 18.32
CA PRO A 342 28.42 12.60 17.60
C PRO A 342 28.91 12.61 16.14
N GLY A 343 29.56 11.51 15.71
CA GLY A 343 30.12 11.35 14.38
C GLY A 343 31.46 12.06 14.13
N ARG A 344 32.11 12.63 15.14
CA ARG A 344 33.48 13.20 15.05
C ARG A 344 34.44 12.41 15.92
N GLU A 345 35.62 12.10 15.39
CA GLU A 345 36.70 11.44 16.14
C GLU A 345 37.47 12.41 17.05
N GLN A 346 37.39 13.70 16.77
CA GLN A 346 38.12 14.74 17.48
C GLN A 346 37.39 15.13 18.76
N ALA A 347 38.01 14.92 19.91
CA ALA A 347 37.45 15.31 21.21
C ALA A 347 37.35 16.83 21.34
N LEU A 348 36.14 17.34 21.65
CA LEU A 348 35.87 18.75 21.94
C LEU A 348 36.23 19.11 23.39
N LEU A 349 36.06 18.19 24.31
CA LEU A 349 36.44 18.30 25.72
C LEU A 349 37.50 17.25 26.01
N GLN A 350 38.58 17.63 26.67
CA GLN A 350 39.66 16.73 27.05
C GLN A 350 40.02 16.98 28.50
N ASP A 351 40.11 15.91 29.28
CA ASP A 351 40.59 15.87 30.67
C ASP A 351 39.89 16.89 31.61
N LEU A 352 38.59 17.08 31.43
CA LEU A 352 37.77 17.97 32.24
C LEU A 352 37.40 17.32 33.56
N GLY A 353 37.69 17.97 34.67
CA GLY A 353 37.32 17.49 36.02
C GLY A 353 36.67 18.60 36.84
N PHE A 354 35.52 18.29 37.46
CA PHE A 354 34.86 19.18 38.41
C PHE A 354 33.96 18.39 39.38
N ALA A 355 33.59 19.01 40.49
CA ALA A 355 32.61 18.45 41.42
C ALA A 355 31.58 19.51 41.77
N LEU A 356 30.31 19.07 41.87
CA LEU A 356 29.17 19.93 42.25
C LEU A 356 28.44 19.26 43.40
N GLU A 357 28.13 20.02 44.41
CA GLU A 357 27.26 19.60 45.50
C GLU A 357 25.79 19.81 45.14
N PRO A 358 24.81 19.13 45.80
CA PRO A 358 23.41 19.32 45.53
C PRO A 358 22.97 20.77 45.64
N GLY A 359 22.41 21.34 44.54
CA GLY A 359 21.97 22.71 44.47
C GLY A 359 23.01 23.72 43.97
N GLU A 360 24.23 23.31 43.69
CA GLU A 360 25.23 24.16 43.06
C GLU A 360 25.06 24.21 41.57
N ALA A 361 25.44 25.33 40.96
CA ALA A 361 25.48 25.55 39.53
C ALA A 361 26.89 25.97 39.09
N LEU A 362 27.39 25.40 38.00
CA LEU A 362 28.64 25.77 37.37
C LEU A 362 28.35 26.51 36.07
N GLY A 363 28.86 27.74 35.95
CA GLY A 363 28.73 28.58 34.75
C GLY A 363 30.04 28.76 34.01
#